data_44526372004f0ec4331ec5e9b88320e9
#
_entry.id   44526372004f0ec4331ec5e9b88320e9
#
_cell.length_a   1.000
_cell.length_b   1.000
_cell.length_c   1.000
_cell.angle_alpha   90.00
_cell.angle_beta   90.00
_cell.angle_gamma   90.00
#
_symmetry.space_group_name_H-M   'P 1'
#
loop_
_entity.id
_entity.type
_entity.pdbx_description
1 polymer ?
#
loop_
_entity_poly.entity_id
_entity_poly.type
_entity_poly.pdbx_seq_one_letter_code
_entity_poly.pdbx_strand_id
1 'polypeptide(L)'
;DDEIVLSGSSAGGGGVIRNLDNVARQVRTAAANVKVYGIVDASNDVGILPDATITGEGNYAAAAFWGAISAEDVDTSCQAVHPLATSRRCFNSAVVLRNFIETPHYVVQNAYDVVTHAGQVQFFKDQLVLQGIPAGPAENLATDYVRNQVSRGATELGGGLADKQKVGWFIPNYAEPHHQLAVEDIWFFNSPLAFDTF
;
A
#
# COMPACT_ATOMS: atom_id res chain seq x y z
N ASP A 1 -5.09 0.85 29.14
CA ASP A 1 -5.14 1.81 28.01
C ASP A 1 -5.97 1.15 26.92
N ASP A 2 -6.92 1.90 26.37
CA ASP A 2 -7.75 1.39 25.28
C ASP A 2 -7.00 1.55 23.94
N GLU A 3 -7.20 0.59 23.06
CA GLU A 3 -6.57 0.57 21.75
C GLU A 3 -7.63 0.42 20.64
N ILE A 4 -7.45 1.15 19.56
CA ILE A 4 -8.29 1.07 18.36
C ILE A 4 -7.42 0.67 17.18
N VAL A 5 -7.85 -0.34 16.45
CA VAL A 5 -7.22 -0.76 15.19
C VAL A 5 -8.14 -0.44 14.03
N LEU A 6 -7.70 0.42 13.13
CA LEU A 6 -8.35 0.65 11.84
C LEU A 6 -7.75 -0.32 10.83
N SER A 7 -8.54 -1.27 10.36
CA SER A 7 -8.07 -2.28 9.42
C SER A 7 -8.85 -2.25 8.11
N GLY A 8 -8.20 -2.64 7.03
CA GLY A 8 -8.85 -2.77 5.75
C GLY A 8 -8.02 -3.59 4.77
N SER A 9 -8.72 -4.33 3.91
CA SER A 9 -8.11 -5.18 2.90
C SER A 9 -8.50 -4.72 1.50
N SER A 10 -7.60 -4.87 0.53
CA SER A 10 -7.80 -4.46 -0.86
C SER A 10 -8.18 -2.98 -0.95
N ALA A 11 -9.31 -2.63 -1.55
CA ALA A 11 -9.81 -1.25 -1.57
C ALA A 11 -9.99 -0.66 -0.17
N GLY A 12 -10.35 -1.49 0.82
CA GLY A 12 -10.45 -1.08 2.23
C GLY A 12 -9.09 -0.72 2.84
N GLY A 13 -8.02 -1.40 2.46
CA GLY A 13 -6.66 -1.02 2.84
C GLY A 13 -6.26 0.34 2.27
N GLY A 14 -6.65 0.65 1.04
CA GLY A 14 -6.55 2.00 0.48
C GLY A 14 -7.33 3.03 1.29
N GLY A 15 -8.48 2.65 1.83
CA GLY A 15 -9.26 3.47 2.76
C GLY A 15 -8.50 3.75 4.07
N VAL A 16 -7.83 2.74 4.63
CA VAL A 16 -6.96 2.92 5.81
C VAL A 16 -5.85 3.92 5.52
N ILE A 17 -5.12 3.74 4.42
CA ILE A 17 -4.01 4.63 4.03
C ILE A 17 -4.44 6.10 3.99
N ARG A 18 -5.63 6.38 3.49
CA ARG A 18 -6.13 7.75 3.32
C ARG A 18 -6.67 8.38 4.59
N ASN A 19 -7.18 7.56 5.51
CA ASN A 19 -7.95 8.05 6.66
C ASN A 19 -7.28 7.84 8.01
N LEU A 20 -6.21 7.06 8.11
CA LEU A 20 -5.65 6.61 9.37
C LEU A 20 -5.26 7.77 10.29
N ASP A 21 -4.53 8.75 9.80
CA ASP A 21 -4.11 9.90 10.60
C ASP A 21 -5.29 10.81 10.97
N ASN A 22 -6.28 10.93 10.08
CA ASN A 22 -7.49 11.67 10.38
C ASN A 22 -8.32 11.01 11.50
N VAL A 23 -8.52 9.68 11.40
CA VAL A 23 -9.19 8.90 12.44
C VAL A 23 -8.43 9.00 13.78
N ALA A 24 -7.11 8.80 13.74
CA ALA A 24 -6.27 8.91 14.93
C ALA A 24 -6.38 10.28 15.61
N ARG A 25 -6.41 11.35 14.82
CA ARG A 25 -6.60 12.72 15.35
C ARG A 25 -7.98 12.89 15.98
N GLN A 26 -9.04 12.41 15.33
CA GLN A 26 -10.41 12.51 15.89
C GLN A 26 -10.54 11.71 17.17
N VAL A 27 -10.02 10.48 17.22
CA VAL A 27 -10.04 9.65 18.42
C VAL A 27 -9.29 10.34 19.56
N ARG A 28 -8.07 10.85 19.32
CA ARG A 28 -7.29 11.54 20.36
C ARG A 28 -7.96 12.82 20.87
N THR A 29 -8.74 13.48 20.02
CA THR A 29 -9.53 14.66 20.44
C THR A 29 -10.68 14.26 21.37
N ALA A 30 -11.31 13.11 21.13
CA ALA A 30 -12.41 12.62 21.96
C ALA A 30 -11.92 11.88 23.21
N ALA A 31 -10.78 11.19 23.13
CA ALA A 31 -10.22 10.33 24.18
C ALA A 31 -8.68 10.32 24.09
N ALA A 32 -8.02 11.22 24.81
CA ALA A 32 -6.59 11.51 24.66
C ALA A 32 -5.66 10.31 24.94
N ASN A 33 -6.09 9.36 25.77
CA ASN A 33 -5.29 8.20 26.18
C ASN A 33 -5.46 6.97 25.29
N VAL A 34 -6.33 7.04 24.27
CA VAL A 34 -6.58 5.92 23.35
C VAL A 34 -5.47 5.88 22.30
N LYS A 35 -4.87 4.71 22.15
CA LYS A 35 -3.90 4.44 21.09
C LYS A 35 -4.63 4.01 19.81
N VAL A 36 -4.14 4.48 18.66
CA VAL A 36 -4.71 4.13 17.35
C VAL A 36 -3.63 3.51 16.49
N TYR A 37 -3.96 2.42 15.85
CA TYR A 37 -3.09 1.67 14.94
C TYR A 37 -3.80 1.42 13.61
N GLY A 38 -3.01 1.17 12.56
CA GLY A 38 -3.51 0.79 11.24
C GLY A 38 -3.09 -0.62 10.83
N ILE A 39 -3.96 -1.35 10.12
CA ILE A 39 -3.58 -2.54 9.36
C ILE A 39 -4.02 -2.35 7.92
N VAL A 40 -3.05 -2.36 7.02
CA VAL A 40 -3.23 -2.24 5.58
C VAL A 40 -2.93 -3.58 4.93
N ASP A 41 -3.94 -4.27 4.42
CA ASP A 41 -3.78 -5.55 3.75
C ASP A 41 -4.06 -5.44 2.26
N ALA A 42 -3.18 -6.01 1.42
CA ALA A 42 -3.32 -6.14 -0.02
C ALA A 42 -3.67 -4.82 -0.76
N SER A 43 -3.11 -3.70 -0.31
CA SER A 43 -3.36 -2.37 -0.88
C SER A 43 -2.10 -1.56 -1.12
N ASN A 44 -0.94 -2.17 -0.95
CA ASN A 44 0.31 -1.45 -1.12
C ASN A 44 0.86 -1.64 -2.53
N ASP A 45 0.72 -0.60 -3.30
CA ASP A 45 1.42 -0.45 -4.57
C ASP A 45 2.84 0.08 -4.29
N VAL A 46 3.76 -0.80 -3.98
CA VAL A 46 5.10 -0.51 -3.43
C VAL A 46 6.04 0.28 -4.35
N GLY A 47 5.51 1.21 -5.12
CA GLY A 47 6.32 2.14 -5.88
C GLY A 47 7.21 1.49 -6.94
N ILE A 48 6.70 0.43 -7.56
CA ILE A 48 7.38 -0.32 -8.61
C ILE A 48 7.60 0.54 -9.85
N LEU A 49 6.74 1.51 -10.08
CA LEU A 49 6.87 2.42 -11.21
C LEU A 49 7.72 3.63 -10.78
N PRO A 50 8.73 3.99 -11.59
CA PRO A 50 9.60 5.14 -11.32
C PRO A 50 8.83 6.46 -11.22
N ASP A 51 7.69 6.54 -11.90
CA ASP A 51 6.84 7.71 -11.90
C ASP A 51 5.63 7.50 -11.00
N ALA A 52 5.68 8.08 -9.81
CA ALA A 52 4.58 8.09 -8.86
C ALA A 52 3.30 8.74 -9.42
N THR A 53 3.39 9.48 -10.53
CA THR A 53 2.23 10.10 -11.17
C THR A 53 1.36 9.09 -11.88
N ILE A 54 1.91 7.99 -12.42
CA ILE A 54 1.15 6.99 -13.17
C ILE A 54 0.14 6.29 -12.25
N THR A 55 0.60 5.79 -11.09
CA THR A 55 -0.31 5.14 -10.11
C THR A 55 -1.22 6.14 -9.42
N GLY A 56 -0.76 7.35 -9.19
CA GLY A 56 -1.56 8.44 -8.65
C GLY A 56 -2.70 8.85 -9.59
N GLU A 57 -2.45 8.93 -10.89
CA GLU A 57 -3.46 9.27 -11.89
C GLU A 57 -4.55 8.19 -12.02
N GLY A 58 -4.20 6.90 -12.01
CA GLY A 58 -5.17 5.82 -12.07
C GLY A 58 -6.10 5.81 -10.85
N ASN A 59 -5.54 5.94 -9.66
CA ASN A 59 -6.30 6.03 -8.43
C ASN A 59 -7.15 7.32 -8.36
N TYR A 60 -6.62 8.43 -8.85
CA TYR A 60 -7.37 9.68 -8.97
C TYR A 60 -8.57 9.53 -9.91
N ALA A 61 -8.40 8.92 -11.07
CA ALA A 61 -9.48 8.69 -12.02
C ALA A 61 -10.59 7.80 -11.42
N ALA A 62 -10.22 6.76 -10.67
CA ALA A 62 -11.17 5.94 -9.94
C ALA A 62 -11.91 6.74 -8.85
N ALA A 63 -11.20 7.54 -8.07
CA ALA A 63 -11.80 8.40 -7.07
C ALA A 63 -12.74 9.45 -7.69
N ALA A 64 -12.35 10.04 -8.82
CA ALA A 64 -13.18 10.98 -9.57
C ALA A 64 -14.47 10.34 -10.07
N PHE A 65 -14.40 9.11 -10.58
CA PHE A 65 -15.57 8.35 -11.01
C PHE A 65 -16.58 8.16 -9.86
N TRP A 66 -16.09 7.93 -8.64
CA TRP A 66 -16.92 7.76 -7.45
C TRP A 66 -17.28 9.09 -6.74
N GLY A 67 -16.88 10.23 -7.30
CA GLY A 67 -17.12 11.53 -6.69
C GLY A 67 -16.26 11.84 -5.45
N ALA A 68 -15.23 11.03 -5.20
CA ALA A 68 -14.36 11.09 -4.02
C ALA A 68 -13.04 11.79 -4.35
N ILE A 69 -13.09 13.06 -4.75
CA ILE A 69 -11.91 13.88 -5.08
C ILE A 69 -11.83 15.18 -4.28
N SER A 70 -12.44 15.19 -3.09
CA SER A 70 -12.29 16.33 -2.20
C SER A 70 -10.95 16.29 -1.44
N ALA A 71 -10.59 17.41 -0.83
CA ALA A 71 -9.45 17.50 0.06
C ALA A 71 -9.53 16.53 1.25
N GLU A 72 -10.73 16.14 1.62
CA GLU A 72 -11.00 15.26 2.75
C GLU A 72 -10.80 13.77 2.40
N ASP A 73 -10.70 13.44 1.11
CA ASP A 73 -10.58 12.08 0.61
C ASP A 73 -9.11 11.59 0.52
N VAL A 74 -8.15 12.41 0.88
CA VAL A 74 -6.73 12.08 0.85
C VAL A 74 -6.07 12.47 2.17
N ASP A 75 -4.90 11.89 2.42
CA ASP A 75 -4.09 12.24 3.59
C ASP A 75 -3.79 13.75 3.63
N THR A 76 -4.13 14.40 4.74
CA THR A 76 -4.06 15.86 4.87
C THR A 76 -2.63 16.37 4.91
N SER A 77 -1.67 15.60 5.44
CA SER A 77 -0.26 15.98 5.49
C SER A 77 0.38 15.88 4.09
N CYS A 78 0.00 14.86 3.33
CA CYS A 78 0.39 14.73 1.93
C CYS A 78 -0.15 15.92 1.11
N GLN A 79 -1.41 16.27 1.30
CA GLN A 79 -2.04 17.36 0.56
C GLN A 79 -1.42 18.72 0.86
N ALA A 80 -0.94 18.94 2.08
CA ALA A 80 -0.24 20.17 2.43
C ALA A 80 1.05 20.36 1.62
N VAL A 81 1.71 19.26 1.22
CA VAL A 81 2.93 19.27 0.37
C VAL A 81 2.61 19.15 -1.11
N HIS A 82 1.59 18.37 -1.43
CA HIS A 82 1.16 18.05 -2.81
C HIS A 82 -0.32 18.42 -3.01
N PRO A 83 -0.65 19.71 -3.20
CA PRO A 83 -2.03 20.15 -3.37
C PRO A 83 -2.72 19.46 -4.54
N LEU A 84 -3.98 19.04 -4.36
CA LEU A 84 -4.77 18.34 -5.38
C LEU A 84 -4.92 19.11 -6.69
N ALA A 85 -4.88 20.45 -6.63
CA ALA A 85 -4.97 21.29 -7.82
C ALA A 85 -3.77 21.09 -8.78
N THR A 86 -2.62 20.66 -8.27
CA THR A 86 -1.36 20.57 -9.04
C THR A 86 -0.71 19.21 -9.03
N SER A 87 -1.20 18.25 -8.21
CA SER A 87 -0.57 16.96 -8.05
C SER A 87 -1.57 15.85 -7.72
N ARG A 88 -1.30 14.66 -8.22
CA ARG A 88 -2.06 13.43 -7.91
C ARG A 88 -1.31 12.50 -6.95
N ARG A 89 -0.16 12.93 -6.45
CA ARG A 89 0.74 12.08 -5.63
C ARG A 89 0.08 11.51 -4.39
N CYS A 90 -0.85 12.23 -3.77
CA CYS A 90 -1.57 11.76 -2.59
C CYS A 90 -2.58 10.64 -2.87
N PHE A 91 -2.81 10.30 -4.14
CA PHE A 91 -3.54 9.09 -4.52
C PHE A 91 -2.64 7.87 -4.68
N ASN A 92 -1.32 8.03 -4.63
CA ASN A 92 -0.37 6.94 -4.66
C ASN A 92 -0.13 6.41 -3.25
N SER A 93 -0.57 5.19 -2.98
CA SER A 93 -0.45 4.54 -1.65
C SER A 93 0.99 4.47 -1.17
N ALA A 94 1.94 4.15 -2.04
CA ALA A 94 3.35 4.07 -1.67
C ALA A 94 3.93 5.43 -1.25
N VAL A 95 3.53 6.52 -1.91
CA VAL A 95 3.95 7.88 -1.53
C VAL A 95 3.42 8.25 -0.16
N VAL A 96 2.15 7.95 0.10
CA VAL A 96 1.49 8.29 1.37
C VAL A 96 2.06 7.45 2.51
N LEU A 97 2.15 6.13 2.36
CA LEU A 97 2.72 5.23 3.36
C LEU A 97 4.16 5.59 3.73
N ARG A 98 4.97 5.96 2.73
CA ARG A 98 6.38 6.27 2.94
C ARG A 98 6.63 7.56 3.69
N ASN A 99 5.85 8.59 3.37
CA ASN A 99 6.28 9.95 3.67
C ASN A 99 5.33 10.68 4.62
N PHE A 100 4.07 10.23 4.72
CA PHE A 100 3.03 11.07 5.31
C PHE A 100 2.30 10.44 6.50
N ILE A 101 2.07 9.13 6.53
CA ILE A 101 1.37 8.52 7.67
C ILE A 101 2.23 8.57 8.93
N GLU A 102 1.70 9.22 9.97
CA GLU A 102 2.35 9.35 11.27
C GLU A 102 1.85 8.32 12.30
N THR A 103 0.62 7.84 12.12
CA THR A 103 0.02 6.85 13.02
C THR A 103 0.68 5.48 12.83
N PRO A 104 1.03 4.78 13.91
CA PRO A 104 1.62 3.44 13.82
C PRO A 104 0.75 2.50 13.00
N HIS A 105 1.35 1.79 12.05
CA HIS A 105 0.62 0.88 11.18
C HIS A 105 1.44 -0.33 10.74
N TYR A 106 0.72 -1.36 10.34
CA TYR A 106 1.27 -2.60 9.82
C TYR A 106 0.77 -2.84 8.40
N VAL A 107 1.67 -3.16 7.49
CA VAL A 107 1.35 -3.42 6.09
C VAL A 107 1.56 -4.90 5.80
N VAL A 108 0.51 -5.53 5.29
CA VAL A 108 0.50 -6.92 4.84
C VAL A 108 0.33 -6.91 3.33
N GLN A 109 1.32 -7.43 2.61
CA GLN A 109 1.25 -7.46 1.15
C GLN A 109 1.94 -8.70 0.60
N ASN A 110 1.21 -9.55 -0.11
CA ASN A 110 1.85 -10.64 -0.82
C ASN A 110 2.69 -10.09 -1.99
N ALA A 111 3.94 -10.53 -2.08
CA ALA A 111 4.81 -10.18 -3.21
C ALA A 111 4.27 -10.70 -4.57
N TYR A 112 3.40 -11.71 -4.54
CA TYR A 112 2.76 -12.32 -5.70
C TYR A 112 1.26 -12.01 -5.78
N ASP A 113 0.86 -10.81 -5.37
CA ASP A 113 -0.53 -10.35 -5.45
C ASP A 113 -0.88 -9.92 -6.88
N VAL A 114 -1.51 -10.83 -7.60
CA VAL A 114 -1.90 -10.60 -9.00
C VAL A 114 -3.03 -9.59 -9.18
N VAL A 115 -3.76 -9.27 -8.12
CA VAL A 115 -4.84 -8.28 -8.18
C VAL A 115 -4.26 -6.88 -8.02
N THR A 116 -3.51 -6.64 -6.94
CA THR A 116 -2.89 -5.33 -6.66
C THR A 116 -1.87 -4.95 -7.73
N HIS A 117 -1.11 -5.91 -8.25
CA HIS A 117 -0.02 -5.64 -9.19
C HIS A 117 -0.33 -5.95 -10.65
N ALA A 118 -1.58 -6.31 -10.99
CA ALA A 118 -1.98 -6.67 -12.36
C ALA A 118 -1.60 -5.59 -13.39
N GLY A 119 -1.82 -4.33 -13.06
CA GLY A 119 -1.50 -3.21 -13.94
C GLY A 119 0.00 -3.07 -14.21
N GLN A 120 0.83 -3.29 -13.20
CA GLN A 120 2.30 -3.24 -13.31
C GLN A 120 2.82 -4.42 -14.15
N VAL A 121 2.33 -5.63 -13.89
CA VAL A 121 2.69 -6.81 -14.68
C VAL A 121 2.33 -6.61 -16.14
N GLN A 122 1.11 -6.13 -16.43
CA GLN A 122 0.69 -5.88 -17.80
C GLN A 122 1.56 -4.81 -18.47
N PHE A 123 1.86 -3.71 -17.79
CA PHE A 123 2.74 -2.67 -18.31
C PHE A 123 4.11 -3.20 -18.70
N PHE A 124 4.80 -3.95 -17.82
CA PHE A 124 6.12 -4.49 -18.12
C PHE A 124 6.05 -5.57 -19.19
N LYS A 125 5.02 -6.42 -19.21
CA LYS A 125 4.77 -7.39 -20.27
C LYS A 125 4.70 -6.71 -21.64
N ASP A 126 3.91 -5.63 -21.74
CA ASP A 126 3.76 -4.90 -23.01
C ASP A 126 5.09 -4.31 -23.49
N GLN A 127 5.90 -3.77 -22.58
CA GLN A 127 7.25 -3.28 -22.92
C GLN A 127 8.16 -4.39 -23.43
N LEU A 128 8.12 -5.58 -22.83
CA LEU A 128 8.91 -6.74 -23.26
C LEU A 128 8.45 -7.29 -24.62
N VAL A 129 7.15 -7.31 -24.88
CA VAL A 129 6.58 -7.70 -26.18
C VAL A 129 7.00 -6.72 -27.27
N LEU A 130 7.00 -5.42 -27.00
CA LEU A 130 7.49 -4.40 -27.94
C LEU A 130 8.98 -4.58 -28.28
N GLN A 131 9.76 -5.18 -27.39
CA GLN A 131 11.16 -5.54 -27.62
C GLN A 131 11.34 -6.89 -28.31
N GLY A 132 10.26 -7.54 -28.74
CA GLY A 132 10.29 -8.79 -29.49
C GLY A 132 10.26 -10.06 -28.63
N ILE A 133 10.03 -9.97 -27.33
CA ILE A 133 9.88 -11.14 -26.47
C ILE A 133 8.46 -11.71 -26.66
N PRO A 134 8.31 -13.04 -26.91
CA PRO A 134 6.98 -13.63 -27.02
C PRO A 134 6.13 -13.44 -25.78
N ALA A 135 4.81 -13.30 -25.93
CA ALA A 135 3.89 -12.90 -24.86
C ALA A 135 3.94 -13.79 -23.60
N GLY A 136 4.08 -15.11 -23.75
CA GLY A 136 4.16 -16.01 -22.59
C GLY A 136 5.44 -15.81 -21.77
N PRO A 137 6.65 -15.88 -22.35
CA PRO A 137 7.88 -15.51 -21.67
C PRO A 137 7.88 -14.09 -21.12
N ALA A 138 7.30 -13.11 -21.84
CA ALA A 138 7.20 -11.72 -21.37
C ALA A 138 6.36 -11.60 -20.10
N GLU A 139 5.27 -12.36 -19.98
CA GLU A 139 4.43 -12.39 -18.78
C GLU A 139 5.17 -12.93 -17.56
N ASN A 140 5.90 -14.05 -17.74
CA ASN A 140 6.68 -14.63 -16.66
C ASN A 140 7.77 -13.65 -16.17
N LEU A 141 8.51 -13.04 -17.09
CA LEU A 141 9.54 -12.07 -16.77
C LEU A 141 8.97 -10.82 -16.08
N ALA A 142 7.83 -10.32 -16.54
CA ALA A 142 7.15 -9.18 -15.93
C ALA A 142 6.67 -9.50 -14.50
N THR A 143 6.09 -10.68 -14.31
CA THR A 143 5.65 -11.16 -13.00
C THR A 143 6.82 -11.27 -12.02
N ASP A 144 7.91 -11.93 -12.41
CA ASP A 144 9.10 -12.07 -11.59
C ASP A 144 9.74 -10.71 -11.28
N TYR A 145 9.77 -9.80 -12.25
CA TYR A 145 10.27 -8.45 -12.04
C TYR A 145 9.44 -7.71 -10.98
N VAL A 146 8.12 -7.67 -11.14
CA VAL A 146 7.21 -7.00 -10.20
C VAL A 146 7.33 -7.58 -8.80
N ARG A 147 7.32 -8.91 -8.66
CA ARG A 147 7.51 -9.63 -7.41
C ARG A 147 8.80 -9.24 -6.70
N ASN A 148 9.91 -9.19 -7.44
CA ASN A 148 11.20 -8.78 -6.90
C ASN A 148 11.20 -7.32 -6.46
N GLN A 149 10.52 -6.43 -7.19
CA GLN A 149 10.41 -5.02 -6.82
C GLN A 149 9.53 -4.82 -5.58
N VAL A 150 8.45 -5.58 -5.41
CA VAL A 150 7.63 -5.56 -4.19
C VAL A 150 8.48 -5.94 -2.97
N SER A 151 9.21 -7.05 -3.06
CA SER A 151 10.08 -7.54 -1.98
C SER A 151 11.19 -6.54 -1.66
N ARG A 152 11.81 -5.96 -2.69
CA ARG A 152 12.84 -4.94 -2.55
C ARG A 152 12.30 -3.64 -1.98
N GLY A 153 11.17 -3.18 -2.48
CA GLY A 153 10.50 -1.97 -2.00
C GLY A 153 10.18 -2.03 -0.51
N ALA A 154 9.76 -3.20 -0.01
CA ALA A 154 9.55 -3.41 1.42
C ALA A 154 10.85 -3.32 2.23
N THR A 155 11.93 -3.92 1.72
CA THR A 155 13.25 -3.84 2.37
C THR A 155 13.77 -2.40 2.41
N GLU A 156 13.64 -1.66 1.33
CA GLU A 156 14.04 -0.26 1.24
C GLU A 156 13.15 0.65 2.12
N LEU A 157 11.87 0.35 2.23
CA LEU A 157 10.94 1.07 3.10
C LEU A 157 11.22 0.80 4.58
N GLY A 158 11.48 -0.46 4.95
CA GLY A 158 11.89 -0.82 6.30
C GLY A 158 13.18 -0.10 6.71
N GLY A 159 14.15 0.04 5.80
CA GLY A 159 15.38 0.78 6.04
C GLY A 159 15.21 2.31 6.13
N GLY A 160 14.33 2.89 5.30
CA GLY A 160 14.09 4.35 5.28
C GLY A 160 13.15 4.83 6.38
N LEU A 161 12.32 3.96 6.93
CA LEU A 161 11.36 4.24 8.00
C LEU A 161 11.90 3.87 9.39
N ALA A 162 13.09 3.27 9.47
CA ALA A 162 13.72 2.89 10.74
C ALA A 162 13.82 4.04 11.76
N ASP A 163 13.92 5.28 11.30
CA ASP A 163 13.86 6.47 12.16
C ASP A 163 12.45 6.77 12.69
N LYS A 164 11.39 6.21 12.10
CA LYS A 164 10.02 6.50 12.55
C LYS A 164 9.45 5.47 13.53
N GLN A 165 10.08 4.30 13.73
CA GLN A 165 9.68 3.24 14.67
C GLN A 165 8.17 2.87 14.69
N LYS A 166 7.45 3.13 13.59
CA LYS A 166 5.98 3.11 13.57
C LYS A 166 5.38 2.23 12.49
N VAL A 167 6.22 1.58 11.68
CA VAL A 167 5.73 0.80 10.55
C VAL A 167 6.27 -0.62 10.61
N GLY A 168 5.36 -1.57 10.68
CA GLY A 168 5.65 -2.98 10.51
C GLY A 168 5.28 -3.45 9.10
N TRP A 169 6.04 -4.41 8.57
CA TRP A 169 5.79 -5.00 7.26
C TRP A 169 5.78 -6.52 7.35
N PHE A 170 4.82 -7.11 6.68
CA PHE A 170 4.81 -8.54 6.41
C PHE A 170 4.59 -8.74 4.91
N ILE A 171 5.64 -9.22 4.22
CA ILE A 171 5.61 -9.49 2.79
C ILE A 171 5.97 -10.95 2.55
N PRO A 172 5.00 -11.84 2.64
CA PRO A 172 5.23 -13.24 2.32
C PRO A 172 5.51 -13.37 0.83
N ASN A 173 6.42 -14.29 0.52
CA ASN A 173 6.77 -14.66 -0.84
C ASN A 173 6.19 -16.04 -1.14
N TYR A 174 4.87 -16.18 -1.09
CA TYR A 174 4.21 -17.43 -1.45
C TYR A 174 4.41 -17.74 -2.94
N ALA A 175 4.53 -19.04 -3.25
CA ALA A 175 4.63 -19.50 -4.62
C ALA A 175 3.33 -19.28 -5.40
N GLU A 176 2.21 -19.27 -4.69
CA GLU A 176 0.89 -19.05 -5.25
C GLU A 176 0.43 -17.60 -5.06
N PRO A 177 -0.36 -17.07 -6.00
CA PRO A 177 -0.90 -15.73 -5.90
C PRO A 177 -1.99 -15.66 -4.83
N HIS A 178 -1.76 -14.84 -3.82
CA HIS A 178 -2.74 -14.53 -2.78
C HIS A 178 -3.03 -13.04 -2.75
N HIS A 179 -4.30 -12.72 -2.62
CA HIS A 179 -4.81 -11.39 -2.34
C HIS A 179 -5.49 -11.42 -0.97
N GLN A 180 -5.47 -10.34 -0.23
CA GLN A 180 -6.18 -10.24 1.06
C GLN A 180 -5.72 -11.26 2.13
N LEU A 181 -4.43 -11.29 2.42
CA LEU A 181 -3.84 -12.26 3.36
C LEU A 181 -4.44 -12.21 4.78
N ALA A 182 -4.82 -11.03 5.26
CA ALA A 182 -5.36 -10.88 6.60
C ALA A 182 -6.77 -11.49 6.78
N VAL A 183 -7.48 -11.79 5.69
CA VAL A 183 -8.80 -12.43 5.71
C VAL A 183 -8.77 -13.90 5.28
N GLU A 184 -7.60 -14.41 4.93
CA GLU A 184 -7.40 -15.80 4.55
C GLU A 184 -6.79 -16.59 5.71
N ASP A 185 -7.22 -17.83 5.91
CA ASP A 185 -6.71 -18.70 6.97
C ASP A 185 -5.18 -18.93 6.90
N ILE A 186 -4.60 -18.78 5.72
CA ILE A 186 -3.17 -18.97 5.49
C ILE A 186 -2.32 -17.97 6.31
N TRP A 187 -2.85 -16.81 6.62
CA TRP A 187 -2.22 -15.82 7.50
C TRP A 187 -1.94 -16.37 8.89
N PHE A 188 -2.91 -17.06 9.48
CA PHE A 188 -2.81 -17.58 10.83
C PHE A 188 -1.92 -18.80 10.94
N PHE A 189 -1.85 -19.63 9.90
CA PHE A 189 -1.12 -20.90 9.95
C PHE A 189 0.35 -20.78 9.51
N ASN A 190 0.69 -19.82 8.66
CA ASN A 190 2.03 -19.72 8.06
C ASN A 190 2.85 -18.52 8.55
N SER A 191 2.34 -17.75 9.49
CA SER A 191 3.03 -16.56 10.02
C SER A 191 3.14 -16.61 11.56
N PRO A 192 3.99 -17.47 12.14
CA PRO A 192 4.07 -17.64 13.58
C PRO A 192 4.65 -16.46 14.36
N LEU A 193 5.14 -15.43 13.70
CA LEU A 193 5.96 -14.39 14.36
C LEU A 193 5.49 -12.94 14.12
N ALA A 194 4.34 -12.73 13.52
CA ALA A 194 3.97 -11.37 13.11
C ALA A 194 3.57 -10.42 14.26
N PHE A 195 3.30 -10.94 15.45
CA PHE A 195 2.76 -10.15 16.56
C PHE A 195 3.73 -9.90 17.72
N ASP A 196 4.94 -10.46 17.71
CA ASP A 196 5.89 -10.31 18.81
C ASP A 196 6.76 -9.03 18.76
N THR A 197 6.52 -8.12 17.85
CA THR A 197 7.36 -6.91 17.66
C THR A 197 6.61 -5.58 17.73
N PHE A 198 5.47 -5.55 18.42
CA PHE A 198 4.82 -4.28 18.80
C PHE A 198 5.15 -3.86 20.22
#